data_60f553f41894de4128e07db2d6ad5d7c
#
_entry.id   60f553f41894de4128e07db2d6ad5d7c
#
_cell.length_a   1.000
_cell.length_b   1.000
_cell.length_c   1.000
_cell.angle_alpha   90.00
_cell.angle_beta   90.00
_cell.angle_gamma   90.00
#
_symmetry.space_group_name_H-M   'P 1'
#
loop_
_entity.id
_entity.type
_entity.pdbx_description
1 polymer ?
#
loop_
_entity_poly.entity_id
_entity_poly.type
_entity_poly.pdbx_seq_one_letter_code
_entity_poly.pdbx_strand_id
1 'polypeptide(L)'
;MTVPGTPVGASDEKGDDTLLLTDFTPDSPDLGWYVVNDNVMGGRSQGNFREGSGELRFAGSTNTRGGGFSSIRSMRLQLDLSDHDGIELRVKGDGRRYTWRLTSNARWRGRQVSYWADFETEDGAWSTARIPFSRFIPRFRGLELDGPALDPKQITGMGLMIYDNQDGPFELELASIHAY
;
A
#
# COMPACT_ATOMS: atom_id res chain seq x y z
N MET A 1 20.23 8.73 -58.75
CA MET A 1 19.20 7.91 -58.08
C MET A 1 19.39 8.04 -56.60
N THR A 2 18.61 8.85 -55.94
CA THR A 2 18.59 9.13 -54.52
C THR A 2 17.51 8.26 -53.87
N VAL A 3 17.89 7.40 -52.94
CA VAL A 3 16.96 6.60 -52.14
C VAL A 3 16.51 7.45 -50.96
N PRO A 4 15.21 7.64 -50.71
CA PRO A 4 14.75 8.35 -49.54
C PRO A 4 14.87 7.47 -48.31
N GLY A 5 15.54 8.01 -47.27
CA GLY A 5 15.64 7.39 -45.94
C GLY A 5 14.29 7.36 -45.24
N THR A 6 13.97 6.20 -44.70
CA THR A 6 12.81 5.97 -43.85
C THR A 6 13.00 6.74 -42.51
N PRO A 7 12.02 7.48 -42.02
CA PRO A 7 12.11 8.05 -40.67
C PRO A 7 12.01 6.92 -39.66
N VAL A 8 13.03 6.82 -38.81
CA VAL A 8 13.01 6.01 -37.60
C VAL A 8 11.91 6.56 -36.72
N GLY A 9 10.91 5.74 -36.43
CA GLY A 9 9.83 6.07 -35.56
C GLY A 9 10.35 6.46 -34.18
N ALA A 10 9.93 7.61 -33.71
CA ALA A 10 10.08 8.00 -32.33
C ALA A 10 9.38 6.95 -31.47
N SER A 11 10.13 6.22 -30.67
CA SER A 11 9.58 5.49 -29.54
C SER A 11 8.98 6.52 -28.59
N ASP A 12 7.68 6.49 -28.44
CA ASP A 12 6.98 7.16 -27.36
C ASP A 12 7.53 6.56 -26.05
N GLU A 13 8.59 7.15 -25.51
CA GLU A 13 8.91 7.04 -24.10
C GLU A 13 7.76 7.72 -23.38
N LYS A 14 6.77 6.92 -22.94
CA LYS A 14 5.82 7.31 -21.93
C LYS A 14 6.68 7.64 -20.71
N GLY A 15 6.96 8.92 -20.49
CA GLY A 15 7.70 9.39 -19.33
C GLY A 15 7.08 8.75 -18.09
N ASP A 16 7.94 8.29 -17.19
CA ASP A 16 7.55 7.67 -15.93
C ASP A 16 6.88 8.76 -15.07
N ASP A 17 5.59 8.99 -15.33
CA ASP A 17 4.79 10.07 -14.72
C ASP A 17 4.29 9.58 -13.36
N THR A 18 5.24 9.28 -12.45
CA THR A 18 4.94 8.90 -11.07
C THR A 18 4.67 10.13 -10.22
N LEU A 19 3.66 10.02 -9.37
CA LEU A 19 3.32 11.03 -8.36
C LEU A 19 3.86 10.58 -7.00
N LEU A 20 4.79 11.32 -6.42
CA LEU A 20 5.25 11.08 -5.06
C LEU A 20 4.15 11.44 -4.06
N LEU A 21 3.70 10.45 -3.27
CA LEU A 21 2.76 10.67 -2.16
C LEU A 21 3.50 10.97 -0.85
N THR A 22 4.56 10.25 -0.56
CA THR A 22 5.50 10.55 0.52
C THR A 22 6.81 9.81 0.35
N ASP A 23 7.90 10.40 0.81
CA ASP A 23 9.22 9.77 0.97
C ASP A 23 9.71 9.85 2.44
N PHE A 24 8.80 10.18 3.35
CA PHE A 24 9.05 10.27 4.79
C PHE A 24 10.14 11.28 5.18
N THR A 25 10.42 12.23 4.30
CA THR A 25 11.27 13.39 4.62
C THR A 25 10.44 14.53 5.20
N PRO A 26 11.08 15.52 5.87
CA PRO A 26 10.36 16.68 6.37
C PRO A 26 9.65 17.52 5.30
N ASP A 27 10.06 17.40 4.03
CA ASP A 27 9.45 18.10 2.89
C ASP A 27 8.19 17.41 2.36
N SER A 28 7.98 16.14 2.74
CA SER A 28 6.78 15.39 2.38
C SER A 28 5.61 15.68 3.33
N PRO A 29 4.36 15.54 2.86
CA PRO A 29 3.19 15.67 3.72
C PRO A 29 3.22 14.68 4.89
N ASP A 30 2.80 15.14 6.07
CA ASP A 30 2.50 14.24 7.18
C ASP A 30 1.17 13.53 6.92
N LEU A 31 1.22 12.22 6.73
CA LEU A 31 0.03 11.41 6.48
C LEU A 31 -0.67 10.96 7.75
N GLY A 32 -0.14 11.31 8.93
CA GLY A 32 -0.76 11.07 10.21
C GLY A 32 -0.97 9.59 10.53
N TRP A 33 0.08 8.80 10.40
CA TRP A 33 0.04 7.36 10.66
C TRP A 33 -0.36 7.04 12.09
N TYR A 34 -1.18 5.98 12.24
CA TYR A 34 -1.55 5.43 13.55
C TYR A 34 -1.67 3.91 13.48
N VAL A 35 -1.54 3.25 14.63
CA VAL A 35 -1.55 1.79 14.75
C VAL A 35 -2.97 1.26 14.95
N VAL A 36 -3.30 0.20 14.24
CA VAL A 36 -4.49 -0.62 14.48
C VAL A 36 -4.09 -2.10 14.47
N ASN A 37 -4.07 -2.72 15.63
CA ASN A 37 -3.77 -4.13 15.81
C ASN A 37 -5.04 -4.95 16.06
N ASP A 38 -4.91 -6.26 16.03
CA ASP A 38 -6.01 -7.21 16.23
C ASP A 38 -6.57 -7.23 17.67
N ASN A 39 -5.99 -6.49 18.60
CA ASN A 39 -6.54 -6.31 19.93
C ASN A 39 -7.96 -5.73 19.91
N VAL A 40 -8.33 -4.99 18.86
CA VAL A 40 -9.72 -4.53 18.63
C VAL A 40 -10.71 -5.71 18.47
N MET A 41 -10.20 -6.91 18.22
CA MET A 41 -10.95 -8.17 18.08
C MET A 41 -10.62 -9.18 19.17
N GLY A 42 -9.86 -8.78 20.22
CA GLY A 42 -9.38 -9.68 21.27
C GLY A 42 -8.10 -10.45 20.92
N GLY A 43 -7.43 -10.08 19.83
CA GLY A 43 -6.15 -10.67 19.42
C GLY A 43 -4.96 -10.20 20.25
N ARG A 44 -3.80 -10.79 19.99
CA ARG A 44 -2.56 -10.58 20.75
C ARG A 44 -1.39 -10.11 19.90
N SER A 45 -1.60 -9.80 18.63
CA SER A 45 -0.56 -9.23 17.78
C SER A 45 -0.17 -7.85 18.27
N GLN A 46 1.10 -7.51 18.14
CA GLN A 46 1.66 -6.21 18.52
C GLN A 46 2.51 -5.69 17.37
N GLY A 47 2.26 -4.47 16.97
CA GLY A 47 3.04 -3.78 15.98
C GLY A 47 3.07 -2.29 16.26
N ASN A 48 4.11 -1.66 15.80
CA ASN A 48 4.31 -0.22 15.93
C ASN A 48 5.13 0.29 14.73
N PHE A 49 5.26 1.60 14.61
CA PHE A 49 6.05 2.21 13.56
C PHE A 49 6.91 3.35 14.09
N ARG A 50 7.93 3.69 13.30
CA ARG A 50 8.77 4.89 13.46
C ARG A 50 8.97 5.54 12.11
N GLU A 51 8.81 6.84 12.05
CA GLU A 51 9.19 7.66 10.91
C GLU A 51 10.46 8.44 11.23
N GLY A 52 11.32 8.57 10.23
CA GLY A 52 12.50 9.42 10.32
C GLY A 52 13.56 9.03 9.30
N SER A 53 14.46 9.97 8.98
CA SER A 53 15.58 9.74 8.07
C SER A 53 15.20 9.26 6.66
N GLY A 54 14.02 9.66 6.17
CA GLY A 54 13.56 9.32 4.83
C GLY A 54 12.96 7.92 4.73
N GLU A 55 12.51 7.33 5.83
CA GLU A 55 11.83 6.03 5.83
C GLU A 55 10.84 5.90 6.98
N LEU A 56 9.91 4.96 6.81
CA LEU A 56 9.05 4.47 7.88
C LEU A 56 9.40 3.01 8.14
N ARG A 57 9.60 2.67 9.40
CA ARG A 57 9.80 1.29 9.85
C ARG A 57 8.56 0.78 10.56
N PHE A 58 8.02 -0.33 10.10
CA PHE A 58 6.88 -1.02 10.69
C PHE A 58 7.33 -2.40 11.18
N ALA A 59 7.22 -2.65 12.47
CA ALA A 59 7.74 -3.87 13.10
C ALA A 59 6.90 -4.31 14.29
N GLY A 60 6.99 -5.59 14.60
CA GLY A 60 6.29 -6.18 15.73
C GLY A 60 6.27 -7.70 15.70
N SER A 61 5.19 -8.28 16.19
CA SER A 61 4.96 -9.72 16.18
C SER A 61 3.49 -10.02 16.00
N THR A 62 3.17 -10.96 15.13
CA THR A 62 1.82 -11.46 14.91
C THR A 62 1.55 -12.70 15.74
N ASN A 63 0.29 -12.84 16.16
CA ASN A 63 -0.24 -14.01 16.85
C ASN A 63 -1.60 -14.33 16.22
N THR A 64 -1.72 -15.51 15.64
CA THR A 64 -2.93 -15.94 14.92
C THR A 64 -4.11 -16.28 15.84
N ARG A 65 -3.89 -16.39 17.14
CA ARG A 65 -4.95 -16.63 18.12
C ARG A 65 -5.79 -15.37 18.33
N GLY A 66 -7.04 -15.40 17.87
CA GLY A 66 -7.99 -14.30 18.05
C GLY A 66 -7.87 -13.18 17.03
N GLY A 67 -7.01 -13.34 16.00
CA GLY A 67 -6.84 -12.30 14.97
C GLY A 67 -5.70 -12.64 14.03
N GLY A 68 -4.51 -12.12 14.29
CA GLY A 68 -3.31 -12.40 13.50
C GLY A 68 -2.88 -11.26 12.60
N PHE A 69 -3.30 -10.01 12.87
CA PHE A 69 -2.88 -8.87 12.09
C PHE A 69 -2.33 -7.72 12.94
N SER A 70 -1.44 -6.97 12.33
CA SER A 70 -1.02 -5.64 12.76
C SER A 70 -1.09 -4.69 11.56
N SER A 71 -1.49 -3.46 11.78
CA SER A 71 -1.54 -2.48 10.72
C SER A 71 -1.21 -1.08 11.19
N ILE A 72 -0.77 -0.27 10.24
CA ILE A 72 -0.71 1.19 10.36
C ILE A 72 -1.56 1.79 9.26
N ARG A 73 -2.21 2.90 9.57
CA ARG A 73 -3.14 3.58 8.67
C ARG A 73 -2.87 5.07 8.66
N SER A 74 -3.06 5.70 7.52
CA SER A 74 -3.03 7.15 7.42
C SER A 74 -4.29 7.77 8.05
N MET A 75 -4.19 9.03 8.43
CA MET A 75 -5.38 9.84 8.68
C MET A 75 -6.16 10.03 7.36
N ARG A 76 -7.32 10.66 7.45
CA ARG A 76 -8.17 10.89 6.29
C ARG A 76 -7.47 11.75 5.25
N LEU A 77 -7.44 11.26 4.02
CA LEU A 77 -6.89 11.91 2.84
C LEU A 77 -7.99 12.28 1.85
N GLN A 78 -7.65 13.11 0.88
CA GLN A 78 -8.44 13.35 -0.33
C GLN A 78 -7.48 13.34 -1.51
N LEU A 79 -7.40 12.19 -2.19
CA LEU A 79 -6.52 11.99 -3.34
C LEU A 79 -7.33 11.57 -4.55
N ASP A 80 -7.09 12.24 -5.67
CA ASP A 80 -7.53 11.81 -6.98
C ASP A 80 -6.32 11.17 -7.71
N LEU A 81 -6.34 9.86 -7.81
CA LEU A 81 -5.30 9.08 -8.48
C LEU A 81 -5.79 8.48 -9.81
N SER A 82 -6.86 9.07 -10.38
CA SER A 82 -7.48 8.56 -11.61
C SER A 82 -6.61 8.65 -12.86
N ASP A 83 -5.58 9.49 -12.85
CA ASP A 83 -4.58 9.59 -13.93
C ASP A 83 -3.45 8.54 -13.80
N HIS A 84 -3.51 7.70 -12.78
CA HIS A 84 -2.52 6.69 -12.46
C HIS A 84 -3.12 5.28 -12.52
N ASP A 85 -2.26 4.27 -12.63
CA ASP A 85 -2.66 2.88 -12.77
C ASP A 85 -2.56 2.07 -11.47
N GLY A 86 -1.78 2.55 -10.51
CA GLY A 86 -1.57 1.83 -9.26
C GLY A 86 -0.70 2.55 -8.25
N ILE A 87 -0.32 1.80 -7.22
CA ILE A 87 0.57 2.24 -6.14
C ILE A 87 1.92 1.55 -6.28
N GLU A 88 2.97 2.31 -6.11
CA GLU A 88 4.35 1.82 -6.08
C GLU A 88 4.96 2.06 -4.71
N LEU A 89 5.48 1.01 -4.11
CA LEU A 89 6.12 1.03 -2.79
C LEU A 89 7.59 0.64 -2.92
N ARG A 90 8.48 1.43 -2.35
CA ARG A 90 9.87 1.06 -2.18
C ARG A 90 10.06 0.47 -0.80
N VAL A 91 10.31 -0.84 -0.71
CA VAL A 91 10.28 -1.60 0.55
C VAL A 91 11.52 -2.45 0.74
N LYS A 92 11.88 -2.67 2.00
CA LYS A 92 12.81 -3.69 2.44
C LYS A 92 12.11 -4.53 3.50
N GLY A 93 11.85 -5.77 3.19
CA GLY A 93 11.09 -6.67 4.04
C GLY A 93 11.92 -7.74 4.72
N ASP A 94 11.22 -8.73 5.22
CA ASP A 94 11.74 -9.86 5.99
C ASP A 94 11.38 -11.22 5.35
N GLY A 95 10.93 -11.19 4.09
CA GLY A 95 10.46 -12.37 3.37
C GLY A 95 9.00 -12.72 3.64
N ARG A 96 8.33 -12.01 4.53
CA ARG A 96 6.90 -12.19 4.79
C ARG A 96 6.05 -11.43 3.78
N ARG A 97 4.80 -11.87 3.60
CA ARG A 97 3.80 -11.20 2.76
C ARG A 97 3.08 -10.11 3.54
N TYR A 98 2.98 -8.93 2.94
CA TYR A 98 2.27 -7.78 3.49
C TYR A 98 1.07 -7.43 2.62
N THR A 99 0.19 -6.60 3.15
CA THR A 99 -0.99 -6.11 2.46
C THR A 99 -0.98 -4.58 2.43
N TRP A 100 -1.15 -4.01 1.24
CA TRP A 100 -1.45 -2.59 1.11
C TRP A 100 -2.96 -2.39 1.14
N ARG A 101 -3.40 -1.40 1.88
CA ARG A 101 -4.82 -1.06 2.05
C ARG A 101 -5.10 0.32 1.48
N LEU A 102 -6.21 0.43 0.78
CA LEU A 102 -6.79 1.70 0.36
C LEU A 102 -8.23 1.79 0.86
N THR A 103 -8.67 2.99 1.18
CA THR A 103 -10.07 3.31 1.41
C THR A 103 -10.52 4.40 0.46
N SER A 104 -11.82 4.42 0.17
CA SER A 104 -12.45 5.42 -0.66
C SER A 104 -13.77 5.87 0.01
N ASN A 105 -14.57 6.65 -0.69
CA ASN A 105 -15.92 6.98 -0.23
C ASN A 105 -16.93 5.85 -0.44
N ALA A 106 -16.52 4.71 -0.99
CA ALA A 106 -17.38 3.56 -1.22
C ALA A 106 -17.97 3.00 0.09
N ARG A 107 -19.22 2.60 0.01
CA ARG A 107 -19.97 2.02 1.14
C ARG A 107 -20.58 0.67 0.75
N TRP A 108 -20.54 -0.25 1.70
CA TRP A 108 -21.28 -1.50 1.65
C TRP A 108 -22.23 -1.56 2.85
N ARG A 109 -23.53 -1.59 2.59
CA ARG A 109 -24.57 -1.53 3.65
C ARG A 109 -24.33 -0.38 4.63
N GLY A 110 -23.97 0.81 4.11
CA GLY A 110 -23.70 2.01 4.90
C GLY A 110 -22.36 2.04 5.64
N ARG A 111 -21.52 1.01 5.47
CA ARG A 111 -20.21 0.88 6.14
C ARG A 111 -19.06 1.10 5.17
N GLN A 112 -17.95 1.61 5.68
CA GLN A 112 -16.76 1.84 4.86
C GLN A 112 -16.20 0.52 4.34
N VAL A 113 -15.89 0.49 3.04
CA VAL A 113 -15.16 -0.61 2.40
C VAL A 113 -13.67 -0.33 2.43
N SER A 114 -12.87 -1.33 2.75
CA SER A 114 -11.42 -1.30 2.55
C SER A 114 -11.03 -2.20 1.38
N TYR A 115 -10.00 -1.77 0.65
CA TYR A 115 -9.50 -2.48 -0.53
C TYR A 115 -8.11 -2.98 -0.24
N TRP A 116 -7.89 -4.28 -0.40
CA TRP A 116 -6.65 -4.96 -0.03
C TRP A 116 -5.96 -5.56 -1.24
N ALA A 117 -4.66 -5.39 -1.30
CA ALA A 117 -3.81 -6.07 -2.25
C ALA A 117 -2.53 -6.53 -1.55
N ASP A 118 -2.19 -7.80 -1.70
CA ASP A 118 -1.02 -8.37 -1.09
C ASP A 118 0.23 -8.17 -1.96
N PHE A 119 1.37 -8.07 -1.32
CA PHE A 119 2.67 -8.06 -1.99
C PHE A 119 3.71 -8.84 -1.19
N GLU A 120 4.62 -9.46 -1.92
CA GLU A 120 5.72 -10.23 -1.34
C GLU A 120 6.91 -9.33 -1.05
N THR A 121 7.74 -9.74 -0.09
CA THR A 121 9.00 -9.10 0.22
C THR A 121 10.15 -10.09 0.17
N GLU A 122 11.36 -9.56 0.01
CA GLU A 122 12.60 -10.32 0.11
C GLU A 122 13.28 -10.01 1.43
N ASP A 123 13.81 -11.05 2.09
CA ASP A 123 14.47 -10.88 3.38
C ASP A 123 15.74 -10.04 3.26
N GLY A 124 15.72 -8.88 3.94
CA GLY A 124 16.86 -7.97 4.01
C GLY A 124 17.20 -7.23 2.72
N ALA A 125 16.37 -7.30 1.67
CA ALA A 125 16.62 -6.66 0.39
C ALA A 125 15.59 -5.57 0.07
N TRP A 126 16.07 -4.47 -0.51
CA TRP A 126 15.21 -3.44 -1.08
C TRP A 126 14.60 -3.93 -2.39
N SER A 127 13.29 -3.76 -2.52
CA SER A 127 12.53 -4.07 -3.72
C SER A 127 11.47 -3.01 -3.99
N THR A 128 10.92 -3.04 -5.19
CA THR A 128 9.81 -2.16 -5.58
C THR A 128 8.57 -3.01 -5.81
N ALA A 129 7.52 -2.77 -5.02
CA ALA A 129 6.24 -3.41 -5.19
C ALA A 129 5.32 -2.47 -6.00
N ARG A 130 4.96 -2.88 -7.21
CA ARG A 130 3.97 -2.19 -8.06
C ARG A 130 2.65 -2.92 -7.99
N ILE A 131 1.63 -2.23 -7.54
CA ILE A 131 0.31 -2.80 -7.27
C ILE A 131 -0.73 -2.04 -8.09
N PRO A 132 -1.19 -2.59 -9.24
CA PRO A 132 -2.23 -1.93 -10.02
C PRO A 132 -3.54 -1.87 -9.25
N PHE A 133 -4.33 -0.83 -9.47
CA PHE A 133 -5.61 -0.66 -8.78
C PHE A 133 -6.56 -1.83 -9.00
N SER A 134 -6.47 -2.51 -10.15
CA SER A 134 -7.27 -3.70 -10.46
C SER A 134 -7.02 -4.90 -9.54
N ARG A 135 -5.89 -4.93 -8.83
CA ARG A 135 -5.58 -6.00 -7.86
C ARG A 135 -6.21 -5.79 -6.49
N PHE A 136 -6.73 -4.61 -6.19
CA PHE A 136 -7.34 -4.31 -4.89
C PHE A 136 -8.73 -4.94 -4.79
N ILE A 137 -8.92 -5.75 -3.77
CA ILE A 137 -10.15 -6.50 -3.50
C ILE A 137 -10.94 -5.79 -2.42
N PRO A 138 -12.24 -5.47 -2.65
CA PRO A 138 -13.09 -4.87 -1.63
C PRO A 138 -13.35 -5.84 -0.48
N ARG A 139 -13.19 -5.35 0.76
CA ARG A 139 -13.39 -6.13 1.98
C ARG A 139 -14.11 -5.33 3.05
N PHE A 140 -14.85 -6.05 3.87
CA PHE A 140 -15.42 -5.54 5.10
C PHE A 140 -15.04 -6.48 6.25
N ARG A 141 -14.23 -6.01 7.21
CA ARG A 141 -13.70 -6.81 8.33
C ARG A 141 -13.09 -8.15 7.87
N GLY A 142 -12.31 -8.11 6.80
CA GLY A 142 -11.69 -9.29 6.21
C GLY A 142 -12.58 -10.14 5.31
N LEU A 143 -13.90 -9.92 5.33
CA LEU A 143 -14.82 -10.57 4.40
C LEU A 143 -14.68 -9.96 3.01
N GLU A 144 -14.41 -10.79 2.02
CA GLU A 144 -14.37 -10.39 0.61
C GLU A 144 -15.77 -10.07 0.10
N LEU A 145 -15.90 -8.95 -0.60
CA LEU A 145 -17.13 -8.46 -1.19
C LEU A 145 -17.11 -8.59 -2.71
N ASP A 146 -18.27 -8.68 -3.33
CA ASP A 146 -18.42 -8.69 -4.79
C ASP A 146 -18.23 -7.30 -5.45
N GLY A 147 -18.17 -6.27 -4.67
CA GLY A 147 -18.03 -4.89 -5.09
C GLY A 147 -18.41 -3.91 -3.98
N PRO A 148 -18.37 -2.61 -4.23
CA PRO A 148 -17.99 -1.94 -5.47
C PRO A 148 -16.48 -2.03 -5.75
N ALA A 149 -16.08 -1.92 -7.04
CA ALA A 149 -14.68 -1.81 -7.41
C ALA A 149 -14.06 -0.52 -6.85
N LEU A 150 -12.75 -0.54 -6.62
CA LEU A 150 -12.02 0.66 -6.17
C LEU A 150 -12.12 1.76 -7.21
N ASP A 151 -12.55 2.94 -6.79
CA ASP A 151 -12.51 4.17 -7.58
C ASP A 151 -11.28 4.98 -7.18
N PRO A 152 -10.22 5.03 -8.01
CA PRO A 152 -9.00 5.74 -7.67
C PRO A 152 -9.16 7.28 -7.64
N LYS A 153 -10.29 7.79 -8.12
CA LYS A 153 -10.60 9.23 -8.08
C LYS A 153 -10.87 9.73 -6.65
N GLN A 154 -11.23 8.84 -5.73
CA GLN A 154 -11.70 9.22 -4.40
C GLN A 154 -11.01 8.40 -3.31
N ILE A 155 -9.70 8.42 -3.28
CA ILE A 155 -8.92 7.77 -2.23
C ILE A 155 -8.98 8.61 -0.96
N THR A 156 -9.46 8.00 0.13
CA THR A 156 -9.65 8.66 1.42
C THR A 156 -8.68 8.17 2.50
N GLY A 157 -7.88 7.16 2.22
CA GLY A 157 -6.89 6.65 3.16
C GLY A 157 -6.06 5.53 2.57
N MET A 158 -4.93 5.27 3.20
CA MET A 158 -4.05 4.16 2.87
C MET A 158 -3.51 3.50 4.13
N GLY A 159 -3.01 2.29 4.01
CA GLY A 159 -2.45 1.57 5.14
C GLY A 159 -1.56 0.42 4.72
N LEU A 160 -0.71 0.04 5.65
CA LEU A 160 0.17 -1.11 5.55
C LEU A 160 -0.22 -2.10 6.63
N MET A 161 -0.36 -3.36 6.25
CA MET A 161 -0.80 -4.42 7.17
C MET A 161 0.03 -5.68 6.95
N ILE A 162 0.23 -6.44 8.03
CA ILE A 162 0.65 -7.82 7.95
C ILE A 162 -0.50 -8.71 8.40
N TYR A 163 -0.90 -9.63 7.53
CA TYR A 163 -1.98 -10.57 7.75
C TYR A 163 -1.75 -11.82 6.89
N ASP A 164 -0.64 -12.51 7.16
CA ASP A 164 -0.17 -13.66 6.37
C ASP A 164 -0.44 -15.01 7.02
N ASN A 165 -1.23 -15.02 8.09
CA ASN A 165 -1.61 -16.20 8.85
C ASN A 165 -0.41 -16.98 9.45
N GLN A 166 0.64 -16.26 9.82
CA GLN A 166 1.83 -16.78 10.47
C GLN A 166 2.07 -16.07 11.81
N ASP A 167 2.53 -16.82 12.81
CA ASP A 167 2.98 -16.27 14.07
C ASP A 167 4.44 -15.80 13.98
N GLY A 168 4.80 -14.83 14.77
CA GLY A 168 6.18 -14.43 14.96
C GLY A 168 6.50 -12.99 14.55
N PRO A 169 7.80 -12.64 14.61
CA PRO A 169 8.26 -11.29 14.37
C PRO A 169 8.11 -10.88 12.91
N PHE A 170 7.89 -9.59 12.69
CA PHE A 170 7.90 -8.98 11.37
C PHE A 170 8.60 -7.63 11.39
N GLU A 171 9.17 -7.26 10.26
CA GLU A 171 9.79 -5.96 10.06
C GLU A 171 9.77 -5.59 8.57
N LEU A 172 9.28 -4.39 8.28
CA LEU A 172 9.29 -3.80 6.96
C LEU A 172 9.70 -2.34 7.04
N GLU A 173 10.66 -1.96 6.20
CA GLU A 173 11.04 -0.57 5.97
C GLU A 173 10.41 -0.09 4.66
N LEU A 174 9.83 1.10 4.70
CA LEU A 174 9.16 1.73 3.58
C LEU A 174 9.83 3.08 3.31
N ALA A 175 10.46 3.22 2.15
CA ALA A 175 11.21 4.42 1.79
C ALA A 175 10.37 5.42 1.00
N SER A 176 9.41 4.96 0.22
CA SER A 176 8.53 5.87 -0.53
C SER A 176 7.23 5.20 -0.96
N ILE A 177 6.24 6.04 -1.18
CA ILE A 177 4.94 5.69 -1.74
C ILE A 177 4.70 6.61 -2.94
N HIS A 178 4.49 6.02 -4.11
CA HIS A 178 4.13 6.71 -5.34
C HIS A 178 2.81 6.18 -5.90
N ALA A 179 2.13 7.00 -6.69
CA ALA A 179 1.17 6.53 -7.69
C ALA A 179 1.86 6.54 -9.07
N TYR A 180 1.66 5.49 -9.87
CA TYR A 180 2.29 5.35 -11.19
C TYR A 180 1.27 5.19 -12.29
#